data_4a6bda52a1103c948025565ede47e4f9
#
_entry.id   4a6bda52a1103c948025565ede47e4f9
#
_cell.length_a   1.000
_cell.length_b   1.000
_cell.length_c   1.000
_cell.angle_alpha   90.00
_cell.angle_beta   90.00
_cell.angle_gamma   90.00
#
_symmetry.space_group_name_H-M   'P 1'
#
loop_
_entity.id
_entity.type
_entity.pdbx_description
1 polymer ?
#
loop_
_entity_poly.entity_id
_entity_poly.type
_entity_poly.pdbx_seq_one_letter_code
_entity_poly.pdbx_strand_id
1 'polypeptide(L)'
;MTMSNTGGRRKPPTIHDVAREAGVSRGTVSRVLNGGHYVSPSAQEAVNSAIRRTGYVVNRHARSLITGRSDSVGFLLTEPQERFFEDPNFNVLLRGCTQALAGHDVPLLLMLAGTEDERRRITRYITAGHVDGVLLVSSHSGDPIATELREAGVPLVACGKPIGIGSKVSYVAADDRDGARDMVRHLLAQGRRRIGVVTGPLDTPGGVERLAGYHEVLAEAGIEADERLVVSGDYSRASGEAGAERLLAQAPGLDAVFVASDLMAQGVLAALRQAGRRVPEDVAVGGFDDSPAATASTPALTTIRQPWDRISSEMVRVLLAQIGGEDPAAVILPTELVKREST
;
A
#
# COMPACT_ATOMS: atom_id res chain seq x y z
N MET A 1 56.17 18.54 -13.09
CA MET A 1 55.73 17.22 -13.64
C MET A 1 54.28 17.00 -13.15
N THR A 2 53.36 17.45 -13.94
CA THR A 2 51.92 17.39 -13.67
C THR A 2 51.34 16.21 -14.41
N MET A 3 50.98 15.15 -13.71
CA MET A 3 50.27 14.02 -14.31
C MET A 3 48.77 14.34 -14.37
N SER A 4 48.29 14.66 -15.56
CA SER A 4 46.88 14.74 -15.90
C SER A 4 46.27 13.35 -15.96
N ASN A 5 45.53 12.96 -14.92
CA ASN A 5 44.77 11.71 -14.97
C ASN A 5 43.38 12.01 -15.55
N THR A 6 43.23 12.00 -16.85
CA THR A 6 41.96 12.01 -17.57
C THR A 6 41.39 10.60 -17.61
N GLY A 7 40.75 10.20 -16.51
CA GLY A 7 39.90 9.01 -16.45
C GLY A 7 38.70 9.15 -17.38
N GLY A 8 38.88 8.90 -18.68
CA GLY A 8 37.80 8.84 -19.66
C GLY A 8 36.80 7.75 -19.26
N ARG A 9 35.54 8.11 -18.92
CA ARG A 9 34.44 7.15 -18.78
C ARG A 9 34.38 6.30 -20.06
N ARG A 10 34.78 5.03 -19.98
CA ARG A 10 34.57 4.07 -21.07
C ARG A 10 33.09 4.11 -21.45
N LYS A 11 32.79 4.36 -22.73
CA LYS A 11 31.42 4.26 -23.22
C LYS A 11 30.87 2.88 -22.89
N PRO A 12 29.65 2.79 -22.34
CA PRO A 12 29.05 1.50 -22.06
C PRO A 12 28.97 0.67 -23.35
N PRO A 13 29.21 -0.67 -23.25
CA PRO A 13 29.12 -1.54 -24.42
C PRO A 13 27.72 -1.44 -25.06
N THR A 14 27.70 -1.58 -26.39
CA THR A 14 26.48 -1.50 -27.20
C THR A 14 26.10 -2.85 -27.78
N ILE A 15 24.89 -2.99 -28.32
CA ILE A 15 24.46 -4.18 -29.05
C ILE A 15 25.37 -4.50 -30.23
N HIS A 16 26.03 -3.49 -30.81
CA HIS A 16 27.01 -3.65 -31.88
C HIS A 16 28.31 -4.34 -31.39
N ASP A 17 28.71 -4.03 -30.16
CA ASP A 17 29.90 -4.65 -29.57
C ASP A 17 29.63 -6.12 -29.23
N VAL A 18 28.40 -6.43 -28.75
CA VAL A 18 27.97 -7.83 -28.55
C VAL A 18 27.93 -8.60 -29.88
N ALA A 19 27.37 -7.99 -30.94
CA ALA A 19 27.27 -8.63 -32.26
C ALA A 19 28.65 -8.96 -32.84
N ARG A 20 29.59 -8.02 -32.70
CA ARG A 20 31.00 -8.20 -33.12
C ARG A 20 31.68 -9.30 -32.33
N GLU A 21 31.54 -9.31 -31.03
CA GLU A 21 32.12 -10.31 -30.11
C GLU A 21 31.53 -11.71 -30.30
N ALA A 22 30.23 -11.80 -30.62
CA ALA A 22 29.53 -13.06 -30.87
C ALA A 22 29.69 -13.58 -32.30
N GLY A 23 30.23 -12.79 -33.25
CA GLY A 23 30.36 -13.15 -34.66
C GLY A 23 29.02 -13.28 -35.39
N VAL A 24 27.96 -12.54 -34.95
CA VAL A 24 26.62 -12.63 -35.50
C VAL A 24 26.11 -11.22 -35.92
N SER A 25 24.98 -11.17 -36.64
CA SER A 25 24.35 -9.90 -36.98
C SER A 25 23.71 -9.23 -35.76
N ARG A 26 23.57 -7.88 -35.78
CA ARG A 26 22.81 -7.12 -34.76
C ARG A 26 21.37 -7.65 -34.62
N GLY A 27 20.74 -8.04 -35.76
CA GLY A 27 19.39 -8.63 -35.75
C GLY A 27 19.32 -9.96 -35.03
N THR A 28 20.39 -10.78 -35.08
CA THR A 28 20.49 -12.04 -34.33
C THR A 28 20.61 -11.76 -32.85
N VAL A 29 21.47 -10.81 -32.41
CA VAL A 29 21.56 -10.40 -31.00
C VAL A 29 20.21 -9.90 -30.48
N SER A 30 19.55 -9.02 -31.25
CA SER A 30 18.22 -8.50 -30.87
C SER A 30 17.20 -9.62 -30.71
N ARG A 31 17.19 -10.62 -31.61
CA ARG A 31 16.28 -11.79 -31.49
C ARG A 31 16.59 -12.63 -30.26
N VAL A 32 17.85 -12.89 -29.94
CA VAL A 32 18.24 -13.59 -28.71
C VAL A 32 17.75 -12.85 -27.47
N LEU A 33 17.98 -11.53 -27.40
CA LEU A 33 17.57 -10.69 -26.26
C LEU A 33 16.05 -10.60 -26.08
N ASN A 34 15.28 -10.74 -27.15
CA ASN A 34 13.81 -10.65 -27.15
C ASN A 34 13.11 -12.03 -27.15
N GLY A 35 13.83 -13.13 -26.92
CA GLY A 35 13.23 -14.48 -26.86
C GLY A 35 12.69 -15.02 -28.20
N GLY A 36 13.21 -14.53 -29.33
CA GLY A 36 12.72 -14.90 -30.66
C GLY A 36 12.94 -16.37 -31.02
N HIS A 37 11.91 -17.03 -31.54
CA HIS A 37 11.83 -18.48 -31.79
C HIS A 37 12.70 -19.02 -32.94
N TYR A 38 13.51 -18.20 -33.63
CA TYR A 38 14.28 -18.64 -34.80
C TYR A 38 15.78 -18.31 -34.66
N VAL A 39 16.37 -18.61 -33.50
CA VAL A 39 17.81 -18.50 -33.31
C VAL A 39 18.38 -19.89 -33.05
N SER A 40 19.44 -20.28 -33.76
CA SER A 40 20.07 -21.56 -33.53
C SER A 40 20.67 -21.62 -32.09
N PRO A 41 20.68 -22.81 -31.45
CA PRO A 41 21.28 -22.94 -30.11
C PRO A 41 22.71 -22.43 -30.04
N SER A 42 23.52 -22.66 -31.10
CA SER A 42 24.91 -22.20 -31.19
C SER A 42 25.01 -20.64 -31.22
N ALA A 43 24.11 -19.96 -31.96
CA ALA A 43 24.10 -18.52 -32.00
C ALA A 43 23.61 -17.93 -30.68
N GLN A 44 22.66 -18.56 -30.01
CA GLN A 44 22.17 -18.15 -28.68
C GLN A 44 23.28 -18.25 -27.62
N GLU A 45 24.06 -19.33 -27.62
CA GLU A 45 25.20 -19.53 -26.72
C GLU A 45 26.31 -18.52 -26.98
N ALA A 46 26.66 -18.28 -28.27
CA ALA A 46 27.62 -17.28 -28.67
C ALA A 46 27.25 -15.87 -28.20
N VAL A 47 25.99 -15.47 -28.37
CA VAL A 47 25.47 -14.16 -27.93
C VAL A 47 25.50 -14.06 -26.39
N ASN A 48 25.01 -15.08 -25.66
CA ASN A 48 25.04 -15.07 -24.19
C ASN A 48 26.46 -14.99 -23.64
N SER A 49 27.42 -15.69 -24.29
CA SER A 49 28.84 -15.61 -23.93
C SER A 49 29.41 -14.23 -24.19
N ALA A 50 29.08 -13.61 -25.34
CA ALA A 50 29.54 -12.26 -25.69
C ALA A 50 28.94 -11.19 -24.74
N ILE A 51 27.68 -11.33 -24.29
CA ILE A 51 27.09 -10.46 -23.28
C ILE A 51 27.87 -10.51 -21.98
N ARG A 52 28.19 -11.71 -21.48
CA ARG A 52 29.02 -11.87 -20.28
C ARG A 52 30.42 -11.26 -20.42
N ARG A 53 31.08 -11.43 -21.56
CA ARG A 53 32.44 -10.90 -21.80
C ARG A 53 32.48 -9.41 -21.97
N THR A 54 31.50 -8.84 -22.68
CA THR A 54 31.45 -7.39 -22.93
C THR A 54 30.89 -6.59 -21.74
N GLY A 55 30.20 -7.26 -20.80
CA GLY A 55 29.47 -6.57 -19.72
C GLY A 55 28.30 -5.75 -20.27
N TYR A 56 27.75 -6.13 -21.44
CA TYR A 56 26.61 -5.44 -22.02
C TYR A 56 25.36 -5.64 -21.15
N VAL A 57 24.79 -4.52 -20.76
CA VAL A 57 23.47 -4.49 -20.10
C VAL A 57 22.44 -4.03 -21.13
N VAL A 58 21.35 -4.76 -21.26
CA VAL A 58 20.27 -4.41 -22.18
C VAL A 58 19.79 -3.00 -21.87
N ASN A 59 19.85 -2.12 -22.86
CA ASN A 59 19.34 -0.78 -22.69
C ASN A 59 17.79 -0.84 -22.65
N ARG A 60 17.24 -0.71 -21.44
CA ARG A 60 15.78 -0.73 -21.23
C ARG A 60 15.05 0.33 -22.06
N HIS A 61 15.65 1.52 -22.27
CA HIS A 61 15.06 2.55 -23.12
C HIS A 61 14.97 2.13 -24.60
N ALA A 62 15.97 1.38 -25.11
CA ALA A 62 15.88 0.86 -26.46
C ALA A 62 14.87 -0.28 -26.59
N ARG A 63 14.67 -1.05 -25.53
CA ARG A 63 13.63 -2.10 -25.47
C ARG A 63 12.24 -1.50 -25.35
N SER A 64 12.04 -0.49 -24.53
CA SER A 64 10.75 0.16 -24.36
C SER A 64 10.23 0.80 -25.65
N LEU A 65 11.11 1.35 -26.48
CA LEU A 65 10.76 1.86 -27.81
C LEU A 65 10.25 0.78 -28.78
N ILE A 66 10.65 -0.48 -28.58
CA ILE A 66 10.27 -1.60 -29.46
C ILE A 66 9.03 -2.32 -28.89
N THR A 67 8.98 -2.50 -27.56
CA THR A 67 7.92 -3.28 -26.89
C THR A 67 6.76 -2.41 -26.42
N GLY A 68 6.92 -1.10 -26.35
CA GLY A 68 5.97 -0.17 -25.73
C GLY A 68 5.89 -0.34 -24.19
N ARG A 69 6.80 -1.11 -23.55
CA ARG A 69 6.83 -1.39 -22.13
C ARG A 69 8.08 -0.85 -21.45
N SER A 70 7.89 -0.31 -20.25
CA SER A 70 8.98 0.19 -19.40
C SER A 70 9.65 -0.91 -18.57
N ASP A 71 8.99 -2.07 -18.47
CA ASP A 71 9.33 -3.17 -17.57
C ASP A 71 9.50 -2.69 -16.11
N SER A 72 8.62 -1.79 -15.65
CA SER A 72 8.61 -1.26 -14.28
C SER A 72 7.20 -0.93 -13.80
N VAL A 73 7.00 -0.94 -12.48
CA VAL A 73 5.72 -0.67 -11.81
C VAL A 73 5.88 0.49 -10.82
N GLY A 74 4.90 1.39 -10.76
CA GLY A 74 4.82 2.44 -9.77
C GLY A 74 4.14 1.98 -8.49
N PHE A 75 4.71 2.29 -7.32
CA PHE A 75 4.04 2.29 -6.03
C PHE A 75 3.74 3.74 -5.69
N LEU A 76 2.47 4.13 -5.85
CA LEU A 76 2.03 5.52 -5.73
C LEU A 76 1.30 5.70 -4.40
N LEU A 77 1.87 6.52 -3.53
CA LEU A 77 1.26 6.92 -2.26
C LEU A 77 0.80 8.37 -2.35
N THR A 78 -0.49 8.61 -2.09
CA THR A 78 -1.13 9.95 -2.17
C THR A 78 -1.22 10.65 -0.82
N GLU A 79 -0.27 10.39 0.06
CA GLU A 79 -0.12 10.99 1.38
C GLU A 79 1.08 11.93 1.46
N PRO A 80 1.12 12.87 2.42
CA PRO A 80 2.33 13.61 2.76
C PRO A 80 3.50 12.67 3.07
N GLN A 81 4.72 13.10 2.72
CA GLN A 81 5.91 12.24 2.86
C GLN A 81 6.13 11.77 4.31
N GLU A 82 5.81 12.61 5.29
CA GLU A 82 5.91 12.31 6.71
C GLU A 82 5.10 11.07 7.08
N ARG A 83 3.89 10.93 6.51
CA ARG A 83 3.01 9.79 6.74
C ARG A 83 3.62 8.45 6.30
N PHE A 84 4.37 8.44 5.21
CA PHE A 84 5.06 7.23 4.75
C PHE A 84 6.08 6.70 5.78
N PHE A 85 6.76 7.59 6.49
CA PHE A 85 7.75 7.21 7.49
C PHE A 85 7.15 6.92 8.87
N GLU A 86 6.02 7.53 9.20
CA GLU A 86 5.36 7.38 10.50
C GLU A 86 4.47 6.13 10.58
N ASP A 87 3.76 5.80 9.50
CA ASP A 87 2.85 4.66 9.48
C ASP A 87 3.56 3.38 9.01
N PRO A 88 3.75 2.38 9.89
CA PRO A 88 4.46 1.15 9.56
C PRO A 88 3.78 0.32 8.47
N ASN A 89 2.47 0.50 8.25
CA ASN A 89 1.70 -0.28 7.29
C ASN A 89 2.17 -0.02 5.85
N PHE A 90 2.54 1.24 5.51
CA PHE A 90 3.08 1.56 4.18
C PHE A 90 4.39 0.84 3.90
N ASN A 91 5.26 0.71 4.92
CA ASN A 91 6.53 -0.01 4.78
C ASN A 91 6.31 -1.52 4.59
N VAL A 92 5.34 -2.10 5.31
CA VAL A 92 4.99 -3.53 5.16
C VAL A 92 4.46 -3.79 3.77
N LEU A 93 3.54 -2.95 3.28
CA LEU A 93 2.94 -3.06 1.95
C LEU A 93 4.00 -2.89 0.84
N LEU A 94 4.86 -1.87 0.93
CA LEU A 94 5.95 -1.63 -0.03
C LEU A 94 6.89 -2.83 -0.10
N ARG A 95 7.30 -3.37 1.05
CA ARG A 95 8.17 -4.55 1.14
C ARG A 95 7.51 -5.77 0.49
N GLY A 96 6.24 -6.03 0.83
CA GLY A 96 5.49 -7.17 0.28
C GLY A 96 5.33 -7.07 -1.25
N CYS A 97 4.99 -5.89 -1.78
CA CYS A 97 4.91 -5.66 -3.22
C CYS A 97 6.27 -5.82 -3.90
N THR A 98 7.35 -5.33 -3.29
CA THR A 98 8.72 -5.50 -3.81
C THR A 98 9.11 -6.98 -3.88
N GLN A 99 8.80 -7.75 -2.84
CA GLN A 99 9.07 -9.20 -2.79
C GLN A 99 8.25 -9.96 -3.85
N ALA A 100 6.98 -9.61 -4.01
CA ALA A 100 6.13 -10.24 -5.02
C ALA A 100 6.62 -9.96 -6.45
N LEU A 101 7.10 -8.76 -6.75
CA LEU A 101 7.65 -8.37 -8.05
C LEU A 101 9.03 -8.98 -8.33
N ALA A 102 9.82 -9.31 -7.31
CA ALA A 102 11.16 -9.88 -7.48
C ALA A 102 11.17 -11.17 -8.30
N GLY A 103 10.11 -11.99 -8.17
CA GLY A 103 9.93 -13.22 -8.98
C GLY A 103 9.68 -12.97 -10.47
N HIS A 104 9.37 -11.72 -10.86
CA HIS A 104 9.05 -11.30 -12.24
C HIS A 104 10.14 -10.42 -12.87
N ASP A 105 11.24 -10.14 -12.17
CA ASP A 105 12.32 -9.20 -12.61
C ASP A 105 11.79 -7.80 -12.96
N VAL A 106 10.74 -7.35 -12.26
CA VAL A 106 10.11 -6.04 -12.44
C VAL A 106 10.48 -5.11 -11.27
N PRO A 107 11.20 -4.01 -11.51
CA PRO A 107 11.50 -3.02 -10.48
C PRO A 107 10.26 -2.26 -10.05
N LEU A 108 10.20 -1.93 -8.76
CA LEU A 108 9.18 -1.07 -8.16
C LEU A 108 9.75 0.34 -7.95
N LEU A 109 9.03 1.36 -8.44
CA LEU A 109 9.36 2.77 -8.27
C LEU A 109 8.45 3.37 -7.20
N LEU A 110 9.02 3.79 -6.07
CA LEU A 110 8.27 4.53 -5.05
C LEU A 110 8.02 5.97 -5.52
N MET A 111 6.76 6.38 -5.53
CA MET A 111 6.27 7.69 -5.92
C MET A 111 5.42 8.29 -4.80
N LEU A 112 5.84 9.42 -4.24
CA LEU A 112 5.13 10.13 -3.17
C LEU A 112 4.46 11.37 -3.76
N ALA A 113 3.14 11.49 -3.58
CA ALA A 113 2.29 12.49 -4.22
C ALA A 113 1.35 13.17 -3.20
N GLY A 114 1.91 13.67 -2.10
CA GLY A 114 1.17 14.32 -1.01
C GLY A 114 0.64 15.70 -1.36
N THR A 115 1.25 16.40 -2.31
CA THR A 115 0.83 17.72 -2.76
C THR A 115 0.25 17.68 -4.17
N GLU A 116 -0.57 18.67 -4.52
CA GLU A 116 -1.16 18.77 -5.87
C GLU A 116 -0.09 18.90 -6.97
N ASP A 117 1.00 19.63 -6.71
CA ASP A 117 2.12 19.76 -7.66
C ASP A 117 2.85 18.43 -7.87
N GLU A 118 3.03 17.65 -6.81
CA GLU A 118 3.63 16.31 -6.90
C GLU A 118 2.70 15.37 -7.67
N ARG A 119 1.39 15.37 -7.37
CA ARG A 119 0.40 14.59 -8.12
C ARG A 119 0.45 14.90 -9.60
N ARG A 120 0.42 16.18 -10.00
CA ARG A 120 0.50 16.59 -11.41
C ARG A 120 1.79 16.13 -12.10
N ARG A 121 2.94 16.22 -11.41
CA ARG A 121 4.23 15.75 -11.99
C ARG A 121 4.26 14.25 -12.15
N ILE A 122 3.78 13.51 -11.15
CA ILE A 122 3.79 12.05 -11.14
C ILE A 122 2.78 11.50 -12.15
N THR A 123 1.57 12.06 -12.24
CA THR A 123 0.59 11.67 -13.26
C THR A 123 1.17 11.82 -14.67
N ARG A 124 1.82 12.95 -14.98
CA ARG A 124 2.50 13.14 -16.28
C ARG A 124 3.61 12.12 -16.52
N TYR A 125 4.37 11.78 -15.51
CA TYR A 125 5.42 10.76 -15.62
C TYR A 125 4.84 9.39 -15.93
N ILE A 126 3.78 8.98 -15.21
CA ILE A 126 3.10 7.71 -15.41
C ILE A 126 2.45 7.64 -16.80
N THR A 127 1.66 8.66 -17.17
CA THR A 127 0.95 8.71 -18.47
C THR A 127 1.88 8.83 -19.69
N ALA A 128 3.12 9.28 -19.49
CA ALA A 128 4.16 9.22 -20.50
C ALA A 128 4.75 7.81 -20.72
N GLY A 129 4.26 6.77 -20.02
CA GLY A 129 4.66 5.39 -20.20
C GLY A 129 5.98 5.01 -19.52
N HIS A 130 6.39 5.73 -18.47
CA HIS A 130 7.60 5.43 -17.71
C HIS A 130 7.41 4.29 -16.69
N VAL A 131 6.17 3.86 -16.46
CA VAL A 131 5.80 2.63 -15.76
C VAL A 131 4.69 1.92 -16.53
N ASP A 132 4.62 0.59 -16.44
CA ASP A 132 3.63 -0.21 -17.14
C ASP A 132 2.30 -0.32 -16.38
N GLY A 133 2.31 0.04 -15.10
CA GLY A 133 1.14 0.04 -14.24
C GLY A 133 1.45 0.59 -12.85
N VAL A 134 0.41 0.78 -12.05
CA VAL A 134 0.49 1.47 -10.76
C VAL A 134 -0.24 0.69 -9.66
N LEU A 135 0.42 0.53 -8.53
CA LEU A 135 -0.17 0.16 -7.24
C LEU A 135 -0.47 1.46 -6.50
N LEU A 136 -1.76 1.82 -6.39
CA LEU A 136 -2.22 3.04 -5.73
C LEU A 136 -2.51 2.75 -4.26
N VAL A 137 -1.89 3.49 -3.36
CA VAL A 137 -2.01 3.32 -1.92
C VAL A 137 -2.53 4.61 -1.29
N SER A 138 -3.45 4.47 -0.34
CA SER A 138 -4.09 5.59 0.36
C SER A 138 -4.85 6.53 -0.59
N SER A 139 -5.90 6.02 -1.24
CA SER A 139 -6.76 6.86 -2.08
C SER A 139 -7.81 7.59 -1.24
N HIS A 140 -7.97 8.89 -1.47
CA HIS A 140 -8.98 9.74 -0.86
C HIS A 140 -10.16 9.98 -1.79
N SER A 141 -11.35 10.16 -1.23
CA SER A 141 -12.53 10.56 -1.99
C SER A 141 -12.30 11.93 -2.63
N GLY A 142 -12.62 12.04 -3.92
CA GLY A 142 -12.40 13.28 -4.69
C GLY A 142 -10.99 13.49 -5.22
N ASP A 143 -10.01 12.61 -4.91
CA ASP A 143 -8.69 12.67 -5.57
C ASP A 143 -8.84 12.23 -7.03
N PRO A 144 -8.49 13.09 -8.02
CA PRO A 144 -8.68 12.79 -9.42
C PRO A 144 -7.71 11.74 -9.98
N ILE A 145 -6.61 11.44 -9.26
CA ILE A 145 -5.48 10.66 -9.81
C ILE A 145 -5.89 9.28 -10.32
N ALA A 146 -6.75 8.56 -9.56
CA ALA A 146 -7.22 7.24 -9.99
C ALA A 146 -8.07 7.32 -11.27
N THR A 147 -8.88 8.37 -11.40
CA THR A 147 -9.70 8.62 -12.60
C THR A 147 -8.84 9.01 -13.78
N GLU A 148 -7.88 9.92 -13.60
CA GLU A 148 -6.96 10.38 -14.63
C GLU A 148 -6.10 9.23 -15.18
N LEU A 149 -5.53 8.41 -14.31
CA LEU A 149 -4.73 7.25 -14.71
C LEU A 149 -5.56 6.22 -15.49
N ARG A 150 -6.78 5.93 -15.01
CA ARG A 150 -7.71 5.03 -15.70
C ARG A 150 -8.09 5.56 -17.08
N GLU A 151 -8.42 6.86 -17.21
CA GLU A 151 -8.78 7.48 -18.48
C GLU A 151 -7.62 7.51 -19.47
N ALA A 152 -6.40 7.59 -18.96
CA ALA A 152 -5.18 7.44 -19.75
C ALA A 152 -4.86 5.98 -20.13
N GLY A 153 -5.67 5.01 -19.71
CA GLY A 153 -5.47 3.59 -20.01
C GLY A 153 -4.33 2.94 -19.22
N VAL A 154 -3.91 3.53 -18.11
CA VAL A 154 -2.84 2.97 -17.26
C VAL A 154 -3.41 1.83 -16.40
N PRO A 155 -2.85 0.62 -16.43
CA PRO A 155 -3.19 -0.45 -15.51
C PRO A 155 -3.02 0.01 -14.05
N LEU A 156 -4.07 -0.15 -13.24
CA LEU A 156 -4.14 0.41 -11.89
C LEU A 156 -4.80 -0.55 -10.91
N VAL A 157 -4.16 -0.80 -9.78
CA VAL A 157 -4.73 -1.55 -8.65
C VAL A 157 -4.64 -0.72 -7.38
N ALA A 158 -5.79 -0.43 -6.76
CA ALA A 158 -5.84 0.31 -5.50
C ALA A 158 -5.76 -0.63 -4.29
N CYS A 159 -5.09 -0.19 -3.23
CA CYS A 159 -5.19 -0.76 -1.89
C CYS A 159 -6.43 -0.17 -1.20
N GLY A 160 -7.41 -1.01 -0.90
CA GLY A 160 -8.74 -0.57 -0.47
C GLY A 160 -9.69 -0.28 -1.65
N LYS A 161 -11.00 -0.35 -1.39
CA LYS A 161 -12.04 -0.10 -2.39
C LYS A 161 -12.19 1.40 -2.65
N PRO A 162 -11.80 1.94 -3.82
CA PRO A 162 -11.85 3.38 -4.07
C PRO A 162 -13.26 3.95 -3.94
N ILE A 163 -13.41 5.08 -3.25
CA ILE A 163 -14.69 5.76 -3.05
C ILE A 163 -15.04 6.54 -4.32
N GLY A 164 -16.27 6.36 -4.83
CA GLY A 164 -16.81 7.17 -5.94
C GLY A 164 -16.34 6.79 -7.35
N ILE A 165 -15.44 5.83 -7.53
CA ILE A 165 -14.88 5.47 -8.84
C ILE A 165 -15.57 4.23 -9.45
N GLY A 166 -16.33 3.47 -8.65
CA GLY A 166 -17.08 2.29 -9.09
C GLY A 166 -16.19 1.09 -9.45
N SER A 167 -16.79 0.07 -10.12
CA SER A 167 -16.15 -1.21 -10.45
C SER A 167 -15.11 -1.17 -11.59
N LYS A 168 -14.72 0.03 -12.05
CA LYS A 168 -13.83 0.21 -13.20
C LYS A 168 -12.34 0.25 -12.83
N VAL A 169 -12.02 0.24 -11.54
CA VAL A 169 -10.65 0.19 -11.03
C VAL A 169 -10.50 -1.09 -10.24
N SER A 170 -9.44 -1.85 -10.51
CA SER A 170 -9.09 -3.00 -9.69
C SER A 170 -8.70 -2.56 -8.29
N TYR A 171 -9.07 -3.37 -7.30
CA TYR A 171 -8.64 -3.15 -5.94
C TYR A 171 -8.43 -4.46 -5.17
N VAL A 172 -7.55 -4.39 -4.20
CA VAL A 172 -7.40 -5.41 -3.17
C VAL A 172 -7.61 -4.74 -1.82
N ALA A 173 -8.54 -5.26 -1.03
CA ALA A 173 -8.90 -4.70 0.27
C ALA A 173 -8.91 -5.77 1.36
N ALA A 174 -8.63 -5.38 2.60
CA ALA A 174 -9.10 -6.13 3.74
C ALA A 174 -10.61 -5.96 3.89
N ASP A 175 -11.29 -6.91 4.53
CA ASP A 175 -12.68 -6.72 4.94
C ASP A 175 -12.72 -5.84 6.20
N ASP A 176 -12.56 -4.54 5.97
CA ASP A 176 -12.51 -3.52 7.01
C ASP A 176 -13.80 -3.47 7.84
N ARG A 177 -14.95 -3.67 7.17
CA ARG A 177 -16.27 -3.63 7.81
C ARG A 177 -16.46 -4.82 8.75
N ASP A 178 -16.17 -6.03 8.28
CA ASP A 178 -16.32 -7.23 9.10
C ASP A 178 -15.30 -7.26 10.25
N GLY A 179 -14.07 -6.81 10.00
CA GLY A 179 -13.07 -6.62 11.06
C GLY A 179 -13.53 -5.66 12.15
N ALA A 180 -14.11 -4.52 11.78
CA ALA A 180 -14.67 -3.58 12.76
C ALA A 180 -15.85 -4.19 13.53
N ARG A 181 -16.72 -4.95 12.85
CA ARG A 181 -17.81 -5.70 13.50
C ARG A 181 -17.27 -6.68 14.53
N ASP A 182 -16.24 -7.43 14.19
CA ASP A 182 -15.62 -8.40 15.09
C ASP A 182 -15.05 -7.73 16.34
N MET A 183 -14.37 -6.58 16.18
CA MET A 183 -13.86 -5.81 17.33
C MET A 183 -14.99 -5.31 18.22
N VAL A 184 -16.03 -4.70 17.67
CA VAL A 184 -17.13 -4.16 18.46
C VAL A 184 -17.94 -5.28 19.14
N ARG A 185 -18.19 -6.40 18.46
CA ARG A 185 -18.81 -7.59 19.08
C ARG A 185 -17.95 -8.13 20.22
N HIS A 186 -16.64 -8.15 20.07
CA HIS A 186 -15.74 -8.55 21.13
C HIS A 186 -15.86 -7.64 22.35
N LEU A 187 -15.85 -6.31 22.17
CA LEU A 187 -16.03 -5.37 23.28
C LEU A 187 -17.39 -5.55 23.99
N LEU A 188 -18.46 -5.73 23.22
CA LEU A 188 -19.80 -6.01 23.78
C LEU A 188 -19.83 -7.33 24.56
N ALA A 189 -19.15 -8.37 24.07
CA ALA A 189 -19.04 -9.67 24.75
C ALA A 189 -18.27 -9.58 26.08
N GLN A 190 -17.36 -8.60 26.21
CA GLN A 190 -16.67 -8.28 27.47
C GLN A 190 -17.54 -7.43 28.43
N GLY A 191 -18.80 -7.21 28.09
CA GLY A 191 -19.74 -6.44 28.91
C GLY A 191 -19.70 -4.93 28.72
N ARG A 192 -18.88 -4.42 27.77
CA ARG A 192 -18.82 -2.98 27.48
C ARG A 192 -20.10 -2.53 26.79
N ARG A 193 -20.57 -1.35 27.11
CA ARG A 193 -21.85 -0.83 26.59
C ARG A 193 -21.76 0.62 26.08
N ARG A 194 -20.82 1.39 26.59
CA ARG A 194 -20.59 2.78 26.17
C ARG A 194 -19.29 2.89 25.41
N ILE A 195 -19.34 2.35 24.19
CA ILE A 195 -18.18 2.22 23.31
C ILE A 195 -18.03 3.47 22.47
N GLY A 196 -16.91 4.19 22.63
CA GLY A 196 -16.52 5.26 21.72
C GLY A 196 -15.76 4.75 20.53
N VAL A 197 -15.70 5.57 19.46
CA VAL A 197 -14.85 5.27 18.28
C VAL A 197 -13.99 6.48 17.91
N VAL A 198 -12.69 6.23 17.67
CA VAL A 198 -11.79 7.16 17.00
C VAL A 198 -11.61 6.65 15.58
N THR A 199 -12.26 7.31 14.61
CA THR A 199 -12.27 6.87 13.20
C THR A 199 -10.98 7.25 12.51
N GLY A 200 -10.69 6.62 11.35
CA GLY A 200 -9.80 7.21 10.35
C GLY A 200 -10.48 8.36 9.61
N PRO A 201 -9.78 9.01 8.66
CA PRO A 201 -10.38 9.98 7.76
C PRO A 201 -11.55 9.35 7.00
N LEU A 202 -12.72 10.01 6.99
CA LEU A 202 -13.94 9.50 6.37
C LEU A 202 -14.00 9.72 4.85
N ASP A 203 -12.96 10.25 4.28
CA ASP A 203 -12.70 10.30 2.85
C ASP A 203 -11.83 9.13 2.35
N THR A 204 -11.43 8.22 3.25
CA THR A 204 -10.71 6.99 2.94
C THR A 204 -11.61 5.77 3.05
N PRO A 205 -11.40 4.72 2.21
CA PRO A 205 -12.19 3.48 2.27
C PRO A 205 -12.22 2.83 3.66
N GLY A 206 -11.05 2.68 4.29
CA GLY A 206 -10.92 2.06 5.62
C GLY A 206 -11.66 2.85 6.70
N GLY A 207 -11.60 4.20 6.67
CA GLY A 207 -12.30 5.05 7.61
C GLY A 207 -13.82 4.87 7.54
N VAL A 208 -14.37 4.86 6.33
CA VAL A 208 -15.81 4.67 6.08
C VAL A 208 -16.28 3.27 6.48
N GLU A 209 -15.59 2.23 6.03
CA GLU A 209 -16.02 0.85 6.26
C GLU A 209 -15.91 0.44 7.73
N ARG A 210 -14.83 0.86 8.43
CA ARG A 210 -14.66 0.59 9.87
C ARG A 210 -15.71 1.29 10.72
N LEU A 211 -16.06 2.54 10.40
CA LEU A 211 -17.14 3.24 11.08
C LEU A 211 -18.51 2.61 10.79
N ALA A 212 -18.76 2.16 9.56
CA ALA A 212 -19.99 1.45 9.22
C ALA A 212 -20.14 0.16 10.03
N GLY A 213 -19.09 -0.65 10.13
CA GLY A 213 -19.09 -1.87 10.95
C GLY A 213 -19.36 -1.60 12.43
N TYR A 214 -18.82 -0.50 12.99
CA TYR A 214 -19.11 -0.08 14.35
C TYR A 214 -20.61 0.24 14.56
N HIS A 215 -21.20 1.02 13.68
CA HIS A 215 -22.62 1.38 13.79
C HIS A 215 -23.54 0.16 13.62
N GLU A 216 -23.23 -0.73 12.67
CA GLU A 216 -24.03 -1.94 12.45
C GLU A 216 -24.14 -2.82 13.70
N VAL A 217 -23.02 -3.06 14.38
CA VAL A 217 -23.01 -3.93 15.57
C VAL A 217 -23.71 -3.25 16.75
N LEU A 218 -23.58 -1.95 16.94
CA LEU A 218 -24.35 -1.23 17.96
C LEU A 218 -25.85 -1.34 17.71
N ALA A 219 -26.28 -1.16 16.46
CA ALA A 219 -27.68 -1.30 16.07
C ALA A 219 -28.20 -2.74 16.26
N GLU A 220 -27.42 -3.76 15.89
CA GLU A 220 -27.72 -5.19 16.15
C GLU A 220 -27.92 -5.45 17.65
N ALA A 221 -27.15 -4.78 18.50
CA ALA A 221 -27.23 -4.91 19.97
C ALA A 221 -28.32 -4.03 20.62
N GLY A 222 -29.08 -3.28 19.83
CA GLY A 222 -30.12 -2.36 20.33
C GLY A 222 -29.55 -1.14 21.08
N ILE A 223 -28.27 -0.78 20.81
CA ILE A 223 -27.62 0.39 21.39
C ILE A 223 -27.79 1.56 20.44
N GLU A 224 -28.43 2.63 20.90
CA GLU A 224 -28.62 3.85 20.10
C GLU A 224 -27.29 4.54 19.82
N ALA A 225 -27.10 4.98 18.58
CA ALA A 225 -25.91 5.72 18.19
C ALA A 225 -25.86 7.08 18.91
N ASP A 226 -24.74 7.39 19.54
CA ASP A 226 -24.48 8.66 20.21
C ASP A 226 -23.31 9.35 19.49
N GLU A 227 -23.62 10.42 18.73
CA GLU A 227 -22.62 11.18 17.98
C GLU A 227 -21.49 11.73 18.86
N ARG A 228 -21.70 11.87 20.16
CA ARG A 228 -20.66 12.26 21.12
C ARG A 228 -19.60 11.17 21.32
N LEU A 229 -19.91 9.94 20.92
CA LEU A 229 -19.00 8.79 20.98
C LEU A 229 -18.23 8.58 19.67
N VAL A 230 -18.45 9.42 18.65
CA VAL A 230 -17.75 9.35 17.37
C VAL A 230 -16.81 10.54 17.22
N VAL A 231 -15.51 10.27 17.12
CA VAL A 231 -14.47 11.29 16.92
C VAL A 231 -13.63 10.94 15.72
N SER A 232 -13.43 11.90 14.82
CA SER A 232 -12.57 11.71 13.65
C SER A 232 -11.09 11.85 14.02
N GLY A 233 -10.28 10.91 13.56
CA GLY A 233 -8.82 10.96 13.54
C GLY A 233 -8.29 11.03 12.10
N ASP A 234 -6.96 11.04 11.98
CA ASP A 234 -6.22 11.12 10.72
C ASP A 234 -5.18 9.99 10.58
N TYR A 235 -5.32 8.92 11.34
CA TYR A 235 -4.38 7.81 11.48
C TYR A 235 -3.05 8.18 12.18
N SER A 236 -2.83 9.42 12.63
CA SER A 236 -1.67 9.78 13.43
C SER A 236 -1.87 9.43 14.91
N ARG A 237 -0.77 9.19 15.64
CA ARG A 237 -0.80 9.03 17.08
C ARG A 237 -1.38 10.25 17.79
N ALA A 238 -1.07 11.45 17.32
CA ALA A 238 -1.55 12.71 17.89
C ALA A 238 -3.08 12.84 17.79
N SER A 239 -3.67 12.44 16.66
CA SER A 239 -5.14 12.46 16.51
C SER A 239 -5.82 11.43 17.40
N GLY A 240 -5.16 10.30 17.67
CA GLY A 240 -5.64 9.32 18.65
C GLY A 240 -5.68 9.88 20.06
N GLU A 241 -4.62 10.60 20.49
CA GLU A 241 -4.53 11.26 21.79
C GLU A 241 -5.65 12.32 21.94
N ALA A 242 -5.74 13.25 21.00
CA ALA A 242 -6.78 14.27 20.98
C ALA A 242 -8.20 13.68 20.92
N GLY A 243 -8.38 12.57 20.17
CA GLY A 243 -9.64 11.84 20.08
C GLY A 243 -10.10 11.28 21.43
N ALA A 244 -9.19 10.67 22.19
CA ALA A 244 -9.48 10.15 23.52
C ALA A 244 -9.81 11.25 24.52
N GLU A 245 -9.09 12.38 24.51
CA GLU A 245 -9.40 13.54 25.34
C GLU A 245 -10.82 14.06 25.11
N ARG A 246 -11.22 14.17 23.83
CA ARG A 246 -12.59 14.56 23.46
C ARG A 246 -13.64 13.56 23.94
N LEU A 247 -13.41 12.26 23.75
CA LEU A 247 -14.33 11.21 24.20
C LEU A 247 -14.51 11.25 25.73
N LEU A 248 -13.42 11.40 26.48
CA LEU A 248 -13.47 11.50 27.95
C LEU A 248 -14.23 12.73 28.42
N ALA A 249 -14.09 13.86 27.74
CA ALA A 249 -14.80 15.09 28.08
C ALA A 249 -16.31 15.02 27.75
N GLN A 250 -16.66 14.38 26.63
CA GLN A 250 -18.04 14.32 26.12
C GLN A 250 -18.84 13.15 26.70
N ALA A 251 -18.18 12.10 27.14
CA ALA A 251 -18.77 10.85 27.59
C ALA A 251 -18.14 10.33 28.90
N PRO A 252 -18.44 10.91 30.07
CA PRO A 252 -17.82 10.50 31.34
C PRO A 252 -18.00 9.02 31.70
N GLY A 253 -19.01 8.36 31.14
CA GLY A 253 -19.28 6.92 31.35
C GLY A 253 -18.69 6.01 30.27
N LEU A 254 -17.71 6.50 29.44
CA LEU A 254 -17.00 5.69 28.45
C LEU A 254 -16.37 4.46 29.10
N ASP A 255 -16.64 3.27 28.57
CA ASP A 255 -16.12 1.99 29.08
C ASP A 255 -15.29 1.21 28.08
N ALA A 256 -15.32 1.63 26.77
CA ALA A 256 -14.42 1.12 25.75
C ALA A 256 -14.21 2.14 24.62
N VAL A 257 -13.10 2.00 23.89
CA VAL A 257 -12.82 2.73 22.65
C VAL A 257 -12.39 1.76 21.56
N PHE A 258 -13.12 1.77 20.44
CA PHE A 258 -12.64 1.18 19.19
C PHE A 258 -11.85 2.26 18.43
N VAL A 259 -10.62 1.93 18.04
CA VAL A 259 -9.71 2.86 17.37
C VAL A 259 -9.37 2.32 15.98
N ALA A 260 -9.58 3.11 14.96
CA ALA A 260 -9.45 2.67 13.57
C ALA A 260 -8.01 2.42 13.10
N SER A 261 -6.99 2.55 13.96
CA SER A 261 -5.61 2.06 13.72
C SER A 261 -4.85 1.88 15.03
N ASP A 262 -3.86 0.98 15.03
CA ASP A 262 -3.00 0.76 16.19
C ASP A 262 -2.14 1.98 16.53
N LEU A 263 -1.74 2.74 15.51
CA LEU A 263 -0.95 3.96 15.73
C LEU A 263 -1.76 5.03 16.48
N MET A 264 -3.03 5.23 16.11
CA MET A 264 -3.94 6.08 16.90
C MET A 264 -4.21 5.48 18.28
N ALA A 265 -4.35 4.15 18.39
CA ALA A 265 -4.60 3.49 19.67
C ALA A 265 -3.46 3.73 20.68
N GLN A 266 -2.21 3.86 20.24
CA GLN A 266 -1.12 4.30 21.12
C GLN A 266 -1.37 5.70 21.70
N GLY A 267 -1.92 6.61 20.90
CA GLY A 267 -2.34 7.94 21.36
C GLY A 267 -3.47 7.85 22.38
N VAL A 268 -4.48 7.04 22.09
CA VAL A 268 -5.61 6.78 23.02
C VAL A 268 -5.11 6.23 24.36
N LEU A 269 -4.21 5.23 24.36
CA LEU A 269 -3.61 4.71 25.58
C LEU A 269 -2.84 5.77 26.38
N ALA A 270 -2.13 6.67 25.68
CA ALA A 270 -1.41 7.75 26.34
C ALA A 270 -2.37 8.74 27.04
N ALA A 271 -3.45 9.16 26.37
CA ALA A 271 -4.45 10.06 26.95
C ALA A 271 -5.22 9.41 28.11
N LEU A 272 -5.61 8.15 28.00
CA LEU A 272 -6.26 7.41 29.09
C LEU A 272 -5.37 7.35 30.34
N ARG A 273 -4.08 7.02 30.16
CA ARG A 273 -3.11 7.01 31.27
C ARG A 273 -2.93 8.38 31.91
N GLN A 274 -2.87 9.45 31.13
CA GLN A 274 -2.78 10.83 31.65
C GLN A 274 -4.04 11.21 32.43
N ALA A 275 -5.22 10.72 32.00
CA ALA A 275 -6.48 10.91 32.70
C ALA A 275 -6.68 9.96 33.91
N GLY A 276 -5.67 9.16 34.26
CA GLY A 276 -5.75 8.22 35.38
C GLY A 276 -6.69 7.03 35.14
N ARG A 277 -7.05 6.73 33.88
CA ARG A 277 -7.89 5.59 33.52
C ARG A 277 -7.03 4.34 33.28
N ARG A 278 -7.41 3.23 33.89
CA ARG A 278 -6.73 1.94 33.71
C ARG A 278 -7.31 1.24 32.49
N VAL A 279 -6.42 0.61 31.73
CA VAL A 279 -6.80 -0.21 30.57
C VAL A 279 -6.39 -1.66 30.87
N PRO A 280 -7.29 -2.62 30.81
CA PRO A 280 -8.67 -2.55 30.32
C PRO A 280 -9.72 -2.27 31.41
N GLU A 281 -9.38 -2.16 32.71
CA GLU A 281 -10.33 -2.22 33.82
C GLU A 281 -11.37 -1.10 33.77
N ASP A 282 -10.95 0.15 33.56
CA ASP A 282 -11.84 1.32 33.51
C ASP A 282 -12.33 1.57 32.06
N VAL A 283 -11.45 1.42 31.08
CA VAL A 283 -11.74 1.61 29.66
C VAL A 283 -10.99 0.57 28.82
N ALA A 284 -11.69 -0.30 28.11
CA ALA A 284 -11.08 -1.23 27.16
C ALA A 284 -10.69 -0.50 25.86
N VAL A 285 -9.59 -0.92 25.20
CA VAL A 285 -9.12 -0.32 23.94
C VAL A 285 -8.91 -1.42 22.91
N GLY A 286 -9.65 -1.32 21.78
CA GLY A 286 -9.46 -2.18 20.62
C GLY A 286 -8.86 -1.39 19.47
N GLY A 287 -7.83 -1.93 18.81
CA GLY A 287 -7.14 -1.34 17.65
C GLY A 287 -7.53 -1.96 16.33
N PHE A 288 -6.79 -1.59 15.28
CA PHE A 288 -6.88 -2.14 13.93
C PHE A 288 -5.50 -2.11 13.28
N ASP A 289 -5.12 -3.11 12.48
CA ASP A 289 -3.94 -3.36 11.64
C ASP A 289 -3.09 -4.56 12.07
N ASP A 290 -2.95 -4.82 13.38
CA ASP A 290 -1.93 -5.70 14.00
C ASP A 290 -0.51 -5.32 13.60
N SER A 291 -0.25 -4.02 13.62
CA SER A 291 1.04 -3.44 13.34
C SER A 291 2.02 -3.62 14.51
N PRO A 292 3.34 -3.34 14.33
CA PRO A 292 4.29 -3.32 15.44
C PRO A 292 3.87 -2.43 16.61
N ALA A 293 3.03 -1.40 16.36
CA ALA A 293 2.49 -0.54 17.40
C ALA A 293 1.61 -1.32 18.40
N ALA A 294 0.88 -2.35 17.95
CA ALA A 294 0.02 -3.14 18.82
C ALA A 294 0.79 -3.91 19.90
N THR A 295 1.90 -4.53 19.52
CA THR A 295 2.74 -5.30 20.46
C THR A 295 3.70 -4.43 21.28
N ALA A 296 4.05 -3.24 20.79
CA ALA A 296 4.90 -2.29 21.51
C ALA A 296 4.13 -1.45 22.54
N SER A 297 2.79 -1.52 22.53
CA SER A 297 1.94 -0.80 23.48
C SER A 297 1.93 -1.47 24.87
N THR A 298 1.60 -0.67 25.90
CA THR A 298 1.39 -1.16 27.27
C THR A 298 0.07 -0.59 27.79
N PRO A 299 -0.94 -1.46 28.04
CA PRO A 299 -0.98 -2.90 27.73
C PRO A 299 -0.89 -3.19 26.21
N ALA A 300 -0.51 -4.43 25.84
CA ALA A 300 -0.48 -4.86 24.45
C ALA A 300 -1.90 -4.84 23.86
N LEU A 301 -2.05 -4.29 22.63
CA LEU A 301 -3.35 -4.03 22.05
C LEU A 301 -4.02 -5.30 21.48
N THR A 302 -5.26 -5.55 21.89
CA THR A 302 -6.23 -6.33 21.13
C THR A 302 -6.54 -5.56 19.86
N THR A 303 -6.40 -6.19 18.68
CA THR A 303 -6.49 -5.49 17.40
C THR A 303 -7.04 -6.43 16.32
N ILE A 304 -7.42 -5.84 15.19
CA ILE A 304 -7.79 -6.58 13.99
C ILE A 304 -6.55 -6.69 13.08
N ARG A 305 -6.14 -7.93 12.78
CA ARG A 305 -5.03 -8.19 11.86
C ARG A 305 -5.49 -8.06 10.41
N GLN A 306 -4.82 -7.20 9.66
CA GLN A 306 -4.93 -7.16 8.21
C GLN A 306 -3.94 -8.15 7.57
N PRO A 307 -4.34 -8.89 6.53
CA PRO A 307 -3.46 -9.86 5.85
C PRO A 307 -2.50 -9.19 4.86
N TRP A 308 -1.60 -8.32 5.35
CA TRP A 308 -0.74 -7.45 4.53
C TRP A 308 0.08 -8.20 3.48
N ASP A 309 0.61 -9.38 3.81
CA ASP A 309 1.39 -10.19 2.87
C ASP A 309 0.51 -10.67 1.70
N ARG A 310 -0.74 -11.04 2.00
CA ARG A 310 -1.70 -11.45 0.96
C ARG A 310 -2.19 -10.23 0.16
N ILE A 311 -2.45 -9.10 0.82
CA ILE A 311 -2.82 -7.84 0.13
C ILE A 311 -1.73 -7.49 -0.88
N SER A 312 -0.47 -7.46 -0.46
CA SER A 312 0.67 -7.12 -1.31
C SER A 312 0.80 -8.05 -2.52
N SER A 313 0.77 -9.37 -2.28
CA SER A 313 0.91 -10.37 -3.35
C SER A 313 -0.26 -10.33 -4.34
N GLU A 314 -1.50 -10.17 -3.85
CA GLU A 314 -2.69 -10.06 -4.70
C GLU A 314 -2.71 -8.75 -5.50
N MET A 315 -2.29 -7.61 -4.91
CA MET A 315 -2.16 -6.36 -5.65
C MET A 315 -1.21 -6.50 -6.84
N VAL A 316 -0.05 -7.14 -6.62
CA VAL A 316 0.93 -7.39 -7.70
C VAL A 316 0.37 -8.36 -8.73
N ARG A 317 -0.25 -9.48 -8.29
CA ARG A 317 -0.85 -10.45 -9.19
C ARG A 317 -1.90 -9.83 -10.10
N VAL A 318 -2.83 -9.05 -9.52
CA VAL A 318 -3.88 -8.37 -10.28
C VAL A 318 -3.31 -7.33 -11.23
N LEU A 319 -2.29 -6.57 -10.80
CA LEU A 319 -1.65 -5.56 -11.66
C LEU A 319 -0.95 -6.20 -12.86
N LEU A 320 -0.19 -7.27 -12.64
CA LEU A 320 0.51 -7.97 -13.72
C LEU A 320 -0.47 -8.62 -14.71
N ALA A 321 -1.61 -9.14 -14.23
CA ALA A 321 -2.70 -9.65 -15.05
C ALA A 321 -3.31 -8.54 -15.94
N GLN A 322 -3.57 -7.35 -15.37
CA GLN A 322 -4.04 -6.19 -16.15
C GLN A 322 -3.00 -5.70 -17.17
N ILE A 323 -1.72 -5.65 -16.82
CA ILE A 323 -0.63 -5.35 -17.77
C ILE A 323 -0.61 -6.38 -18.90
N GLY A 324 -1.03 -7.63 -18.61
CA GLY A 324 -1.22 -8.71 -19.56
C GLY A 324 -2.47 -8.60 -20.43
N GLY A 325 -3.39 -7.67 -20.13
CA GLY A 325 -4.62 -7.42 -20.85
C GLY A 325 -5.87 -8.05 -20.23
N GLU A 326 -5.80 -8.52 -18.97
CA GLU A 326 -6.99 -9.03 -18.26
C GLU A 326 -7.87 -7.87 -17.75
N ASP A 327 -9.15 -8.16 -17.57
CA ASP A 327 -10.15 -7.23 -17.07
C ASP A 327 -9.90 -6.84 -15.58
N PRO A 328 -10.41 -5.69 -15.14
CA PRO A 328 -10.33 -5.26 -13.73
C PRO A 328 -10.94 -6.31 -12.78
N ALA A 329 -10.28 -6.51 -11.64
CA ALA A 329 -10.69 -7.46 -10.61
C ALA A 329 -10.79 -6.79 -9.22
N ALA A 330 -11.71 -7.28 -8.40
CA ALA A 330 -11.90 -6.88 -7.01
C ALA A 330 -11.62 -8.08 -6.09
N VAL A 331 -10.71 -7.90 -5.14
CA VAL A 331 -10.36 -8.93 -4.16
C VAL A 331 -10.56 -8.36 -2.76
N ILE A 332 -11.37 -9.03 -1.94
CA ILE A 332 -11.56 -8.71 -0.52
C ILE A 332 -11.01 -9.87 0.29
N LEU A 333 -10.14 -9.58 1.23
CA LEU A 333 -9.45 -10.56 2.07
C LEU A 333 -9.96 -10.48 3.51
N PRO A 334 -10.26 -11.61 4.16
CA PRO A 334 -10.74 -11.62 5.53
C PRO A 334 -9.67 -11.11 6.49
N THR A 335 -10.12 -10.48 7.56
CA THR A 335 -9.34 -10.03 8.70
C THR A 335 -9.43 -11.01 9.86
N GLU A 336 -8.65 -10.82 10.92
CA GLU A 336 -8.61 -11.69 12.10
C GLU A 336 -8.54 -10.86 13.38
N LEU A 337 -9.39 -11.17 14.37
CA LEU A 337 -9.30 -10.58 15.71
C LEU A 337 -8.15 -11.21 16.50
N VAL A 338 -7.18 -10.41 16.88
CA VAL A 338 -6.03 -10.81 17.73
C VAL A 338 -6.22 -10.26 19.14
N LYS A 339 -6.57 -11.12 20.07
CA LYS A 339 -6.82 -10.75 21.48
C LYS A 339 -5.51 -10.61 22.24
N ARG A 340 -5.39 -9.52 23.02
CA ARG A 340 -4.26 -9.22 23.94
C ARG A 340 -4.79 -8.61 25.23
N GLU A 341 -4.00 -7.78 25.89
CA GLU A 341 -4.21 -7.31 27.26
C GLU A 341 -5.13 -6.08 27.35
N SER A 342 -5.38 -5.36 26.24
CA SER A 342 -6.10 -4.07 26.29
C SER A 342 -7.63 -4.17 26.29
N THR A 343 -8.18 -5.39 26.27
CA THR A 343 -9.63 -5.63 26.34
C THR A 343 -9.98 -6.74 27.32
#